data_28687f93407e6c8818a851a6d9456ffb
#
_entry.id   28687f93407e6c8818a851a6d9456ffb
#
_cell.length_a   1.000
_cell.length_b   1.000
_cell.length_c   1.000
_cell.angle_alpha   90.00
_cell.angle_beta   90.00
_cell.angle_gamma   90.00
#
_symmetry.space_group_name_H-M   'P 1'
#
loop_
_entity.id
_entity.type
_entity.pdbx_description
1 polymer ?
#
loop_
_entity_poly.entity_id
_entity_poly.type
_entity_poly.pdbx_seq_one_letter_code
_entity_poly.pdbx_strand_id
1 'polypeptide(L)'
;RYRYPAYSRLPDRVEEQNGDIQCLAGTRVDIEIAANKTLASAALILDDTLAIAAALDGTSARVSLAIRRAGHYHFALTDPKGVLNRDPIRYAIQVSADLPPEITLVDPGRDIDLPESQQVLLKAEASDDFSVEKVVLVHRVNDGAVKRRALATAPGREVPISHVWDLAATNLLPEDRVYYYLEVYDNDQVSGPKMGRSRQYALRFPSLYELNEEVQQARTEQLDQLEELAAEGRQHREYLERVRRELLKSEELSWEQKKELESTLERESERASALEELATELEETIEQMEEKGTGTDQMLEKLERIRELMGDIATPELQRALTELQQAAQDPDPQALADALKQFNEDQQAFQERLERTIALLEQVQNEQKLQAVVEQSAELARRQAQINDELDQGQSGLRQQQQEGSLKRDTERLGEQLEELGESMQNHNEQTAAQLSAQAEAMESGELSGRMRKMVQEMRAKANDKARKTGRGLEEDLGRLSANLQQIQAEFASS
;
A
#
# COMPACT_ATOMS: atom_id res chain seq x y z
N ARG A 1 -1.55 -19.56 -53.38
CA ARG A 1 -0.78 -18.57 -52.66
C ARG A 1 -1.66 -17.94 -51.61
N TYR A 2 -1.18 -17.87 -50.34
CA TYR A 2 -1.85 -17.25 -49.22
C TYR A 2 -1.26 -15.88 -48.97
N ARG A 3 -2.08 -14.86 -48.84
CA ARG A 3 -1.71 -13.52 -48.39
C ARG A 3 -2.47 -13.23 -47.12
N TYR A 4 -1.71 -13.27 -46.00
CA TYR A 4 -2.29 -13.07 -44.68
C TYR A 4 -2.69 -11.60 -44.45
N PRO A 5 -3.62 -11.34 -43.52
CA PRO A 5 -3.92 -9.98 -43.10
C PRO A 5 -2.69 -9.25 -42.60
N ALA A 6 -2.56 -7.96 -42.92
CA ALA A 6 -1.37 -7.17 -42.62
C ALA A 6 -1.03 -7.11 -41.12
N TYR A 7 -2.05 -7.15 -40.26
CA TYR A 7 -1.87 -7.09 -38.79
C TYR A 7 -1.11 -8.32 -38.24
N SER A 8 -1.26 -9.50 -38.88
CA SER A 8 -0.61 -10.74 -38.43
C SER A 8 0.90 -10.75 -38.68
N ARG A 9 1.40 -9.92 -39.61
CA ARG A 9 2.81 -9.88 -40.06
C ARG A 9 3.35 -11.24 -40.55
N LEU A 10 2.44 -12.16 -40.87
CA LEU A 10 2.84 -13.45 -41.42
C LEU A 10 3.30 -13.28 -42.88
N PRO A 11 4.39 -13.96 -43.31
CA PRO A 11 4.84 -13.91 -44.67
C PRO A 11 3.87 -14.66 -45.60
N ASP A 12 3.77 -14.21 -46.86
CA ASP A 12 3.03 -14.93 -47.88
C ASP A 12 3.53 -16.38 -47.96
N ARG A 13 2.58 -17.32 -48.11
CA ARG A 13 2.86 -18.75 -48.24
C ARG A 13 2.38 -19.25 -49.60
N VAL A 14 3.15 -20.08 -50.25
CA VAL A 14 2.71 -20.82 -51.44
C VAL A 14 2.68 -22.30 -51.06
N GLU A 15 1.58 -22.97 -51.42
CA GLU A 15 1.40 -24.39 -51.19
C GLU A 15 1.06 -25.03 -52.52
N GLU A 16 1.79 -26.07 -52.86
CA GLU A 16 1.61 -26.83 -54.06
C GLU A 16 1.06 -28.21 -53.72
N GLN A 17 0.24 -28.78 -54.58
CA GLN A 17 -0.29 -30.14 -54.50
C GLN A 17 -1.34 -30.41 -53.40
N ASN A 18 -1.77 -29.42 -52.65
CA ASN A 18 -2.91 -29.54 -51.74
C ASN A 18 -3.98 -28.52 -52.08
N GLY A 19 -5.24 -28.98 -52.17
CA GLY A 19 -6.38 -28.09 -52.40
C GLY A 19 -7.09 -27.67 -51.12
N ASP A 20 -6.82 -28.31 -49.99
CA ASP A 20 -7.41 -27.89 -48.70
C ASP A 20 -6.77 -26.58 -48.24
N ILE A 21 -7.59 -25.65 -47.75
CA ILE A 21 -7.17 -24.34 -47.28
C ILE A 21 -7.14 -24.35 -45.75
N GLN A 22 -6.00 -24.02 -45.20
CA GLN A 22 -5.85 -23.76 -43.76
C GLN A 22 -5.18 -22.41 -43.57
N CYS A 23 -5.93 -21.45 -43.02
CA CYS A 23 -5.46 -20.09 -42.92
C CYS A 23 -6.14 -19.31 -41.77
N LEU A 24 -5.57 -18.14 -41.46
CA LEU A 24 -6.16 -17.16 -40.55
C LEU A 24 -7.37 -16.48 -41.21
N ALA A 25 -8.39 -16.10 -40.44
CA ALA A 25 -9.52 -15.31 -40.92
C ALA A 25 -9.04 -14.02 -41.61
N GLY A 26 -9.64 -13.68 -42.75
CA GLY A 26 -9.25 -12.52 -43.57
C GLY A 26 -8.10 -12.77 -44.55
N THR A 27 -7.53 -13.97 -44.57
CA THR A 27 -6.51 -14.34 -45.56
C THR A 27 -7.08 -14.32 -46.97
N ARG A 28 -6.36 -13.72 -47.92
CA ARG A 28 -6.67 -13.79 -49.33
C ARG A 28 -5.91 -14.96 -49.95
N VAL A 29 -6.63 -15.88 -50.56
CA VAL A 29 -6.10 -17.05 -51.23
C VAL A 29 -6.28 -16.93 -52.72
N ASP A 30 -5.14 -16.97 -53.43
CA ASP A 30 -5.10 -17.06 -54.91
C ASP A 30 -4.87 -18.53 -55.31
N ILE A 31 -5.81 -19.15 -55.99
CA ILE A 31 -5.75 -20.54 -56.41
C ILE A 31 -5.52 -20.57 -57.92
N GLU A 32 -4.54 -21.34 -58.32
CA GLU A 32 -4.26 -21.65 -59.74
C GLU A 32 -4.64 -23.10 -60.00
N ILE A 33 -5.44 -23.30 -61.01
CA ILE A 33 -5.98 -24.59 -61.42
C ILE A 33 -5.33 -24.94 -62.74
N ALA A 34 -4.74 -26.12 -62.87
CA ALA A 34 -4.25 -26.69 -64.12
C ALA A 34 -5.15 -27.82 -64.59
N ALA A 35 -5.69 -27.71 -65.75
CA ALA A 35 -6.55 -28.73 -66.40
C ALA A 35 -5.77 -29.44 -67.52
N ASN A 36 -6.15 -30.68 -67.81
CA ASN A 36 -5.57 -31.48 -68.90
C ASN A 36 -6.18 -31.16 -70.27
N LYS A 37 -7.12 -30.19 -70.32
CA LYS A 37 -7.80 -29.70 -71.56
C LYS A 37 -7.94 -28.19 -71.50
N THR A 38 -8.10 -27.56 -72.65
CA THR A 38 -8.50 -26.15 -72.74
C THR A 38 -9.85 -25.95 -72.05
N LEU A 39 -9.98 -24.91 -71.26
CA LEU A 39 -11.21 -24.52 -70.52
C LEU A 39 -12.00 -23.48 -71.28
N ALA A 40 -13.34 -23.66 -71.41
CA ALA A 40 -14.27 -22.67 -71.88
C ALA A 40 -14.82 -21.84 -70.72
N SER A 41 -15.02 -22.45 -69.55
CA SER A 41 -15.35 -21.76 -68.31
C SER A 41 -14.78 -22.50 -67.10
N ALA A 42 -14.49 -21.73 -66.08
CA ALA A 42 -14.09 -22.25 -64.73
C ALA A 42 -14.71 -21.40 -63.64
N ALA A 43 -15.27 -22.03 -62.65
CA ALA A 43 -15.77 -21.37 -61.45
C ALA A 43 -15.42 -22.17 -60.22
N LEU A 44 -15.15 -21.48 -59.12
CA LEU A 44 -15.03 -22.02 -57.77
C LEU A 44 -16.45 -21.92 -57.14
N ILE A 45 -16.98 -23.05 -56.69
CA ILE A 45 -18.25 -23.13 -55.97
C ILE A 45 -17.97 -23.26 -54.50
N LEU A 46 -18.34 -22.23 -53.77
CA LEU A 46 -18.13 -22.17 -52.30
C LEU A 46 -19.44 -22.60 -51.60
N ASP A 47 -19.35 -23.54 -50.69
CA ASP A 47 -20.47 -24.10 -49.90
C ASP A 47 -21.69 -24.51 -50.74
N ASP A 48 -21.44 -25.03 -51.94
CA ASP A 48 -22.47 -25.46 -52.92
C ASP A 48 -23.44 -24.36 -53.32
N THR A 49 -23.21 -23.10 -52.99
CA THR A 49 -24.15 -21.99 -53.18
C THR A 49 -23.58 -20.79 -53.93
N LEU A 50 -22.35 -20.40 -53.71
CA LEU A 50 -21.73 -19.20 -54.26
C LEU A 50 -20.73 -19.58 -55.36
N ALA A 51 -21.01 -19.18 -56.60
CA ALA A 51 -20.11 -19.37 -57.72
C ALA A 51 -19.21 -18.14 -57.92
N ILE A 52 -17.90 -18.34 -57.92
CA ILE A 52 -16.90 -17.31 -58.18
C ILE A 52 -16.20 -17.66 -59.50
N ALA A 53 -16.36 -16.81 -60.51
CA ALA A 53 -15.75 -17.04 -61.82
C ALA A 53 -14.22 -16.97 -61.74
N ALA A 54 -13.53 -17.90 -62.41
CA ALA A 54 -12.09 -17.91 -62.51
C ALA A 54 -11.64 -17.25 -63.83
N ALA A 55 -10.53 -16.53 -63.79
CA ALA A 55 -9.89 -15.98 -65.01
C ALA A 55 -9.17 -17.12 -65.74
N LEU A 56 -9.51 -17.29 -67.04
CA LEU A 56 -8.97 -18.37 -67.86
C LEU A 56 -7.67 -17.95 -68.56
N ASP A 57 -6.73 -18.93 -68.64
CA ASP A 57 -5.51 -18.82 -69.42
C ASP A 57 -5.22 -20.20 -70.09
N GLY A 58 -5.84 -20.48 -71.20
CA GLY A 58 -5.72 -21.74 -71.95
C GLY A 58 -6.22 -22.96 -71.17
N THR A 59 -5.28 -23.74 -70.64
CA THR A 59 -5.53 -24.90 -69.80
C THR A 59 -5.47 -24.58 -68.31
N SER A 60 -5.21 -23.31 -67.95
CA SER A 60 -5.14 -22.86 -66.56
C SER A 60 -6.27 -21.90 -66.26
N ALA A 61 -6.67 -21.86 -64.98
CA ALA A 61 -7.60 -20.88 -64.48
C ALA A 61 -7.15 -20.34 -63.10
N ARG A 62 -7.40 -19.08 -62.85
CA ARG A 62 -7.05 -18.42 -61.56
C ARG A 62 -8.28 -17.80 -60.87
N VAL A 63 -8.40 -18.04 -59.58
CA VAL A 63 -9.42 -17.43 -58.73
C VAL A 63 -8.85 -16.90 -57.45
N SER A 64 -9.32 -15.76 -57.00
CA SER A 64 -8.93 -15.12 -55.77
C SER A 64 -10.11 -14.98 -54.87
N LEU A 65 -10.00 -15.40 -53.62
CA LEU A 65 -11.08 -15.25 -52.63
C LEU A 65 -10.51 -14.87 -51.25
N ALA A 66 -11.31 -14.14 -50.48
CA ALA A 66 -11.02 -13.79 -49.11
C ALA A 66 -11.72 -14.78 -48.17
N ILE A 67 -10.94 -15.51 -47.39
CA ILE A 67 -11.45 -16.52 -46.46
C ILE A 67 -11.78 -15.88 -45.12
N ARG A 68 -13.05 -15.94 -44.71
CA ARG A 68 -13.49 -15.38 -43.42
C ARG A 68 -14.08 -16.41 -42.47
N ARG A 69 -14.52 -17.56 -42.98
CA ARG A 69 -15.15 -18.65 -42.22
C ARG A 69 -14.75 -20.00 -42.82
N ALA A 70 -14.82 -21.02 -41.99
CA ALA A 70 -14.68 -22.40 -42.43
C ALA A 70 -15.81 -22.82 -43.38
N GLY A 71 -15.53 -23.76 -44.27
CA GLY A 71 -16.46 -24.25 -45.28
C GLY A 71 -15.82 -25.29 -46.18
N HIS A 72 -16.29 -25.39 -47.38
CA HIS A 72 -15.71 -26.22 -48.42
C HIS A 72 -15.87 -25.59 -49.79
N TYR A 73 -15.10 -26.00 -50.75
CA TYR A 73 -15.24 -25.57 -52.13
C TYR A 73 -14.93 -26.70 -53.11
N HIS A 74 -15.38 -26.57 -54.33
CA HIS A 74 -15.03 -27.41 -55.45
C HIS A 74 -14.98 -26.57 -56.73
N PHE A 75 -14.48 -27.14 -57.82
CA PHE A 75 -14.39 -26.47 -59.11
C PHE A 75 -15.43 -27.01 -60.07
N ALA A 76 -16.14 -26.12 -60.73
CA ALA A 76 -16.97 -26.40 -61.91
C ALA A 76 -16.18 -25.98 -63.16
N LEU A 77 -15.74 -26.94 -63.95
CA LEU A 77 -14.90 -26.73 -65.14
C LEU A 77 -15.66 -27.20 -66.39
N THR A 78 -15.65 -26.40 -67.47
CA THR A 78 -16.32 -26.77 -68.68
C THR A 78 -15.32 -26.64 -69.87
N ASP A 79 -15.25 -27.66 -70.72
CA ASP A 79 -14.45 -27.63 -71.92
C ASP A 79 -15.18 -26.91 -73.09
N PRO A 80 -14.51 -26.59 -74.26
CA PRO A 80 -15.15 -25.94 -75.39
C PRO A 80 -16.28 -26.74 -76.05
N LYS A 81 -16.43 -28.01 -75.73
CA LYS A 81 -17.55 -28.87 -76.19
C LYS A 81 -18.73 -28.89 -75.24
N GLY A 82 -18.71 -28.11 -74.14
CA GLY A 82 -19.75 -28.05 -73.13
C GLY A 82 -19.74 -29.21 -72.11
N VAL A 83 -18.65 -30.00 -72.07
CA VAL A 83 -18.53 -31.11 -71.10
C VAL A 83 -18.04 -30.58 -69.76
N LEU A 84 -18.83 -30.86 -68.73
CA LEU A 84 -18.52 -30.54 -67.33
C LEU A 84 -17.62 -31.63 -66.67
N ASN A 85 -16.80 -31.24 -65.73
CA ASN A 85 -16.08 -32.24 -64.87
C ASN A 85 -17.11 -33.02 -64.02
N ARG A 86 -16.95 -34.37 -64.00
CA ARG A 86 -17.76 -35.27 -63.21
C ARG A 86 -17.11 -35.45 -61.86
N ASP A 87 -17.97 -35.54 -60.79
CA ASP A 87 -17.54 -35.80 -59.40
C ASP A 87 -16.38 -34.86 -58.95
N PRO A 88 -16.60 -33.56 -58.88
CA PRO A 88 -15.56 -32.61 -58.50
C PRO A 88 -15.05 -32.91 -57.06
N ILE A 89 -13.75 -32.90 -56.86
CA ILE A 89 -13.13 -33.03 -55.57
C ILE A 89 -13.57 -31.86 -54.68
N ARG A 90 -14.03 -32.18 -53.48
CA ARG A 90 -14.37 -31.17 -52.48
C ARG A 90 -13.15 -30.93 -51.59
N TYR A 91 -12.75 -29.70 -51.46
CA TYR A 91 -11.66 -29.24 -50.65
C TYR A 91 -12.18 -28.54 -49.38
N ALA A 92 -11.57 -28.83 -48.24
CA ALA A 92 -11.96 -28.20 -46.99
C ALA A 92 -11.33 -26.81 -46.81
N ILE A 93 -12.05 -25.93 -46.16
CA ILE A 93 -11.59 -24.62 -45.72
C ILE A 93 -11.61 -24.63 -44.19
N GLN A 94 -10.44 -24.58 -43.58
CA GLN A 94 -10.24 -24.47 -42.13
C GLN A 94 -9.72 -23.07 -41.81
N VAL A 95 -10.35 -22.42 -40.83
CA VAL A 95 -9.99 -21.07 -40.42
C VAL A 95 -9.57 -21.08 -38.97
N SER A 96 -8.34 -20.66 -38.73
CA SER A 96 -7.84 -20.42 -37.38
C SER A 96 -8.40 -19.09 -36.88
N ALA A 97 -8.92 -19.11 -35.67
CA ALA A 97 -9.34 -17.89 -34.99
C ALA A 97 -8.12 -17.19 -34.41
N ASP A 98 -8.13 -15.89 -34.45
CA ASP A 98 -7.24 -15.02 -33.70
C ASP A 98 -7.72 -14.98 -32.24
N LEU A 99 -6.81 -15.16 -31.28
CA LEU A 99 -7.14 -15.24 -29.86
C LEU A 99 -7.19 -13.83 -29.23
N PRO A 100 -7.97 -13.63 -28.17
CA PRO A 100 -7.92 -12.37 -27.42
C PRO A 100 -6.60 -12.26 -26.65
N PRO A 101 -6.05 -11.04 -26.48
CA PRO A 101 -4.85 -10.82 -25.71
C PRO A 101 -5.08 -11.07 -24.22
N GLU A 102 -4.00 -11.44 -23.51
CA GLU A 102 -4.00 -11.65 -22.08
C GLU A 102 -3.18 -10.58 -21.37
N ILE A 103 -3.55 -10.23 -20.13
CA ILE A 103 -2.81 -9.27 -19.29
C ILE A 103 -2.87 -9.69 -17.83
N THR A 104 -1.70 -9.66 -17.18
CA THR A 104 -1.56 -9.92 -15.75
C THR A 104 -0.88 -8.74 -15.06
N LEU A 105 -1.49 -8.23 -13.98
CA LEU A 105 -0.88 -7.23 -13.13
C LEU A 105 0.01 -7.95 -12.10
N VAL A 106 1.32 -7.66 -12.13
CA VAL A 106 2.34 -8.30 -11.30
C VAL A 106 2.58 -7.52 -10.01
N ASP A 107 2.68 -6.19 -10.12
CA ASP A 107 2.92 -5.28 -9.00
C ASP A 107 1.90 -4.13 -9.06
N PRO A 108 1.16 -3.88 -7.95
CA PRO A 108 1.19 -4.56 -6.67
C PRO A 108 0.52 -5.95 -6.67
N GLY A 109 -0.29 -6.33 -7.66
CA GLY A 109 -0.90 -7.65 -7.81
C GLY A 109 -1.81 -8.10 -6.65
N ARG A 110 -2.14 -7.19 -5.74
CA ARG A 110 -2.98 -7.37 -4.55
C ARG A 110 -3.65 -6.05 -4.17
N ASP A 111 -4.60 -6.09 -3.27
CA ASP A 111 -5.15 -4.91 -2.62
C ASP A 111 -4.10 -4.36 -1.64
N ILE A 112 -3.90 -3.04 -1.65
CA ILE A 112 -2.94 -2.34 -0.78
C ILE A 112 -3.53 -1.02 -0.29
N ASP A 113 -2.96 -0.51 0.79
CA ASP A 113 -3.18 0.87 1.21
C ASP A 113 -2.32 1.82 0.35
N LEU A 114 -2.86 2.98 0.04
CA LEU A 114 -2.18 3.99 -0.76
C LEU A 114 -1.07 4.63 0.10
N PRO A 115 0.19 4.64 -0.37
CA PRO A 115 1.28 5.27 0.36
C PRO A 115 1.09 6.79 0.46
N GLU A 116 1.75 7.44 1.41
CA GLU A 116 1.71 8.90 1.62
C GLU A 116 2.06 9.69 0.35
N SER A 117 2.97 9.19 -0.45
CA SER A 117 3.34 9.78 -1.74
C SER A 117 2.18 9.83 -2.75
N GLN A 118 1.09 9.11 -2.49
CA GLN A 118 -0.05 8.91 -3.38
C GLN A 118 0.35 8.40 -4.77
N GLN A 119 1.49 7.75 -4.88
CA GLN A 119 2.02 7.19 -6.13
C GLN A 119 2.10 5.67 -6.02
N VAL A 120 1.61 4.98 -7.05
CA VAL A 120 1.62 3.52 -7.13
C VAL A 120 2.34 3.09 -8.39
N LEU A 121 3.35 2.25 -8.25
CA LEU A 121 4.02 1.62 -9.38
C LEU A 121 3.18 0.45 -9.87
N LEU A 122 2.72 0.51 -11.11
CA LEU A 122 2.00 -0.58 -11.77
C LEU A 122 2.96 -1.32 -12.69
N LYS A 123 3.21 -2.60 -12.43
CA LYS A 123 3.92 -3.49 -13.34
C LYS A 123 2.98 -4.57 -13.84
N ALA A 124 2.91 -4.75 -15.15
CA ALA A 124 2.08 -5.76 -15.76
C ALA A 124 2.77 -6.39 -16.96
N GLU A 125 2.31 -7.58 -17.33
CA GLU A 125 2.75 -8.31 -18.52
C GLU A 125 1.54 -8.58 -19.40
N ALA A 126 1.61 -8.15 -20.63
CA ALA A 126 0.59 -8.41 -21.65
C ALA A 126 1.16 -9.25 -22.78
N SER A 127 0.36 -10.19 -23.29
CA SER A 127 0.75 -11.06 -24.39
C SER A 127 -0.38 -11.27 -25.39
N ASP A 128 -0.02 -11.52 -26.65
CA ASP A 128 -0.92 -11.79 -27.75
C ASP A 128 -0.24 -12.68 -28.80
N ASP A 129 -1.02 -13.46 -29.55
CA ASP A 129 -0.48 -14.33 -30.60
C ASP A 129 0.09 -13.56 -31.80
N PHE A 130 -0.37 -12.32 -32.04
CA PHE A 130 0.14 -11.43 -33.09
C PHE A 130 0.76 -10.16 -32.54
N SER A 131 -0.03 -9.30 -31.90
CA SER A 131 0.50 -8.08 -31.28
C SER A 131 -0.53 -7.42 -30.36
N VAL A 132 -0.10 -7.11 -29.14
CA VAL A 132 -0.75 -6.13 -28.28
C VAL A 132 -0.60 -4.76 -28.94
N GLU A 133 -1.70 -4.04 -29.10
CA GLU A 133 -1.71 -2.70 -29.70
C GLU A 133 -1.89 -1.60 -28.67
N LYS A 134 -2.67 -1.85 -27.61
CA LYS A 134 -3.06 -0.82 -26.64
C LYS A 134 -3.31 -1.42 -25.26
N VAL A 135 -2.85 -0.72 -24.23
CA VAL A 135 -3.18 -1.01 -22.83
C VAL A 135 -3.85 0.21 -22.20
N VAL A 136 -4.90 -0.02 -21.41
CA VAL A 136 -5.71 1.02 -20.77
C VAL A 136 -5.84 0.72 -19.28
N LEU A 137 -5.45 1.66 -18.43
CA LEU A 137 -5.79 1.67 -17.03
C LEU A 137 -7.23 2.15 -16.85
N VAL A 138 -8.06 1.31 -16.26
CA VAL A 138 -9.45 1.61 -15.92
C VAL A 138 -9.58 1.68 -14.42
N HIS A 139 -10.11 2.78 -13.91
CA HIS A 139 -10.26 2.97 -12.46
C HIS A 139 -11.54 3.72 -12.13
N ARG A 140 -11.99 3.56 -10.90
CA ARG A 140 -13.09 4.32 -10.29
C ARG A 140 -12.84 4.50 -8.81
N VAL A 141 -13.27 5.62 -8.27
CA VAL A 141 -13.27 5.88 -6.82
C VAL A 141 -14.63 5.49 -6.27
N ASN A 142 -14.67 4.57 -5.32
CA ASN A 142 -15.90 4.01 -4.75
C ASN A 142 -16.89 3.59 -5.85
N ASP A 143 -18.13 4.08 -5.79
CA ASP A 143 -19.18 3.88 -6.78
C ASP A 143 -19.26 5.02 -7.83
N GLY A 144 -18.20 5.84 -7.92
CA GLY A 144 -18.12 6.96 -8.86
C GLY A 144 -17.94 6.54 -10.31
N ALA A 145 -17.81 7.54 -11.19
CA ALA A 145 -17.64 7.33 -12.63
C ALA A 145 -16.34 6.59 -12.95
N VAL A 146 -16.46 5.65 -13.91
CA VAL A 146 -15.29 4.92 -14.44
C VAL A 146 -14.46 5.85 -15.32
N LYS A 147 -13.19 5.99 -14.99
CA LYS A 147 -12.18 6.73 -15.75
C LYS A 147 -11.28 5.77 -16.50
N ARG A 148 -10.83 6.16 -17.69
CA ARG A 148 -9.97 5.36 -18.56
C ARG A 148 -8.78 6.17 -19.01
N ARG A 149 -7.58 5.63 -18.84
CA ARG A 149 -6.31 6.25 -19.23
C ARG A 149 -5.50 5.27 -20.06
N ALA A 150 -5.16 5.65 -21.28
CA ALA A 150 -4.25 4.86 -22.11
C ALA A 150 -2.84 4.94 -21.51
N LEU A 151 -2.18 3.79 -21.39
CA LEU A 151 -0.79 3.68 -20.99
C LEU A 151 0.10 3.69 -22.24
N ALA A 152 1.27 4.31 -22.13
CA ALA A 152 2.24 4.29 -23.22
C ALA A 152 2.88 2.88 -23.29
N THR A 153 2.68 2.19 -24.41
CA THR A 153 3.23 0.86 -24.66
C THR A 153 3.74 0.77 -26.11
N ALA A 154 4.79 0.00 -26.35
CA ALA A 154 5.24 -0.33 -27.68
C ALA A 154 4.49 -1.60 -28.15
N PRO A 155 3.93 -1.63 -29.38
CA PRO A 155 3.25 -2.82 -29.88
C PRO A 155 4.19 -4.02 -29.98
N GLY A 156 3.72 -5.19 -29.55
CA GLY A 156 4.51 -6.43 -29.56
C GLY A 156 3.71 -7.65 -29.12
N ARG A 157 4.31 -8.85 -29.25
CA ARG A 157 3.68 -10.09 -28.79
C ARG A 157 3.73 -10.22 -27.27
N GLU A 158 4.81 -9.77 -26.67
CA GLU A 158 5.02 -9.72 -25.23
C GLU A 158 5.36 -8.27 -24.88
N VAL A 159 4.56 -7.63 -24.04
CA VAL A 159 4.67 -6.22 -23.71
C VAL A 159 4.75 -6.06 -22.20
N PRO A 160 5.94 -5.79 -21.65
CA PRO A 160 6.07 -5.40 -20.27
C PRO A 160 5.57 -3.95 -20.09
N ILE A 161 4.79 -3.73 -19.05
CA ILE A 161 4.23 -2.43 -18.67
C ILE A 161 4.86 -2.03 -17.33
N SER A 162 5.37 -0.79 -17.28
CA SER A 162 5.79 -0.15 -16.03
C SER A 162 5.28 1.28 -16.05
N HIS A 163 4.42 1.63 -15.10
CA HIS A 163 3.78 2.93 -15.04
C HIS A 163 3.63 3.41 -13.60
N VAL A 164 4.19 4.58 -13.29
CA VAL A 164 3.92 5.26 -12.01
C VAL A 164 2.57 5.98 -12.13
N TRP A 165 1.62 5.52 -11.35
CA TRP A 165 0.29 6.10 -11.30
C TRP A 165 0.18 7.07 -10.13
N ASP A 166 0.10 8.36 -10.44
CA ASP A 166 -0.09 9.45 -9.50
C ASP A 166 -1.58 9.68 -9.26
N LEU A 167 -1.99 9.60 -8.01
CA LEU A 167 -3.36 9.76 -7.52
C LEU A 167 -3.58 11.09 -6.77
N ALA A 168 -2.53 11.91 -6.54
CA ALA A 168 -2.63 13.18 -5.80
C ALA A 168 -3.72 14.12 -6.36
N ALA A 169 -3.85 14.17 -7.69
CA ALA A 169 -4.87 14.99 -8.36
C ALA A 169 -6.30 14.41 -8.27
N THR A 170 -6.49 13.25 -7.62
CA THR A 170 -7.80 12.58 -7.55
C THR A 170 -8.63 13.08 -6.37
N ASN A 171 -8.05 13.87 -5.47
CA ASN A 171 -8.69 14.40 -4.25
C ASN A 171 -9.40 13.28 -3.46
N LEU A 172 -8.63 12.24 -3.13
CA LEU A 172 -9.13 11.12 -2.32
C LEU A 172 -9.34 11.60 -0.88
N LEU A 173 -10.41 11.11 -0.27
CA LEU A 173 -10.65 11.26 1.15
C LEU A 173 -10.30 9.97 1.88
N PRO A 174 -9.97 10.04 3.17
CA PRO A 174 -9.81 8.85 4.01
C PRO A 174 -10.94 7.85 3.82
N GLU A 175 -10.62 6.57 3.82
CA GLU A 175 -11.50 5.45 3.55
C GLU A 175 -11.98 5.34 2.07
N ASP A 176 -11.65 6.28 1.18
CA ASP A 176 -11.94 6.11 -0.24
C ASP A 176 -11.18 4.90 -0.80
N ARG A 177 -11.86 4.13 -1.66
CA ARG A 177 -11.29 2.98 -2.34
C ARG A 177 -11.24 3.22 -3.84
N VAL A 178 -10.06 3.08 -4.41
CA VAL A 178 -9.86 3.16 -5.85
C VAL A 178 -9.80 1.76 -6.42
N TYR A 179 -10.87 1.34 -7.09
CA TYR A 179 -10.89 0.06 -7.81
C TYR A 179 -10.28 0.23 -9.18
N TYR A 180 -9.36 -0.64 -9.56
CA TYR A 180 -8.67 -0.54 -10.83
C TYR A 180 -8.34 -1.89 -11.44
N TYR A 181 -8.17 -1.89 -12.76
CA TYR A 181 -7.73 -3.01 -13.57
C TYR A 181 -7.16 -2.51 -14.89
N LEU A 182 -6.50 -3.39 -15.62
CA LEU A 182 -5.96 -3.11 -16.93
C LEU A 182 -6.78 -3.80 -18.01
N GLU A 183 -7.05 -3.10 -19.11
CA GLU A 183 -7.59 -3.65 -20.35
C GLU A 183 -6.46 -3.65 -21.38
N VAL A 184 -6.34 -4.75 -22.12
CA VAL A 184 -5.42 -4.92 -23.24
C VAL A 184 -6.19 -5.19 -24.52
N TYR A 185 -5.73 -4.62 -25.61
CA TYR A 185 -6.36 -4.76 -26.95
C TYR A 185 -5.34 -5.25 -27.96
N ASP A 186 -5.75 -6.20 -28.80
CA ASP A 186 -4.98 -6.66 -29.95
C ASP A 186 -5.05 -5.71 -31.14
N ASN A 187 -4.38 -6.10 -32.22
CA ASN A 187 -4.31 -5.34 -33.46
C ASN A 187 -5.20 -5.92 -34.59
N ASP A 188 -6.18 -6.80 -34.28
CA ASP A 188 -7.04 -7.41 -35.31
C ASP A 188 -7.90 -6.35 -36.02
N GLN A 189 -7.63 -6.17 -37.31
CA GLN A 189 -8.39 -5.26 -38.20
C GLN A 189 -9.44 -5.98 -39.02
N VAL A 190 -9.55 -7.29 -38.96
CA VAL A 190 -10.47 -8.11 -39.76
C VAL A 190 -11.77 -8.34 -39.02
N SER A 191 -11.71 -8.77 -37.77
CA SER A 191 -12.90 -9.04 -36.93
C SER A 191 -13.16 -7.91 -35.93
N GLY A 192 -12.22 -6.99 -35.79
CA GLY A 192 -12.18 -5.90 -34.81
C GLY A 192 -11.33 -6.25 -33.61
N PRO A 193 -10.74 -5.24 -32.95
CA PRO A 193 -9.85 -5.46 -31.82
C PRO A 193 -10.56 -6.23 -30.69
N LYS A 194 -9.91 -7.30 -30.23
CA LYS A 194 -10.38 -8.08 -29.08
C LYS A 194 -9.77 -7.51 -27.80
N MET A 195 -10.41 -7.76 -26.67
CA MET A 195 -10.05 -7.20 -25.40
C MET A 195 -9.84 -8.30 -24.36
N GLY A 196 -8.67 -8.27 -23.69
CA GLY A 196 -8.39 -8.97 -22.47
C GLY A 196 -8.45 -8.04 -21.26
N ARG A 197 -8.63 -8.61 -20.08
CA ARG A 197 -8.75 -7.84 -18.83
C ARG A 197 -8.02 -8.53 -17.71
N SER A 198 -7.26 -7.76 -16.89
CA SER A 198 -6.64 -8.25 -15.66
C SER A 198 -7.69 -8.48 -14.54
N ARG A 199 -7.24 -9.06 -13.43
CA ARG A 199 -8.01 -8.99 -12.18
C ARG A 199 -8.19 -7.54 -11.76
N GLN A 200 -9.27 -7.27 -11.03
CA GLN A 200 -9.53 -5.99 -10.39
C GLN A 200 -8.93 -6.00 -9.00
N TYR A 201 -8.28 -4.91 -8.63
CA TYR A 201 -7.69 -4.66 -7.32
C TYR A 201 -8.23 -3.35 -6.75
N ALA A 202 -8.00 -3.17 -5.45
CA ALA A 202 -8.38 -1.95 -4.73
C ALA A 202 -7.16 -1.31 -4.07
N LEU A 203 -7.12 0.03 -4.13
CA LEU A 203 -6.25 0.87 -3.30
C LEU A 203 -7.17 1.54 -2.27
N ARG A 204 -6.87 1.41 -0.98
CA ARG A 204 -7.57 2.14 0.08
C ARG A 204 -6.74 3.36 0.46
N PHE A 205 -7.37 4.50 0.63
CA PHE A 205 -6.73 5.69 1.19
C PHE A 205 -6.91 5.67 2.71
N PRO A 206 -5.86 5.36 3.50
CA PRO A 206 -5.97 5.30 4.94
C PRO A 206 -6.25 6.69 5.54
N SER A 207 -6.80 6.74 6.74
CA SER A 207 -6.97 7.98 7.47
C SER A 207 -5.63 8.46 8.06
N LEU A 208 -5.50 9.75 8.34
CA LEU A 208 -4.34 10.29 9.08
C LEU A 208 -4.21 9.63 10.46
N TYR A 209 -5.34 9.26 11.06
CA TYR A 209 -5.36 8.51 12.30
C TYR A 209 -4.60 7.17 12.17
N GLU A 210 -4.95 6.36 11.17
CA GLU A 210 -4.33 5.03 10.96
C GLU A 210 -2.83 5.14 10.63
N LEU A 211 -2.46 6.14 9.81
CA LEU A 211 -1.05 6.39 9.47
C LEU A 211 -0.23 6.79 10.70
N ASN A 212 -0.80 7.61 11.58
CA ASN A 212 -0.14 8.04 12.81
C ASN A 212 -0.11 6.91 13.86
N GLU A 213 -1.15 6.09 13.95
CA GLU A 213 -1.26 5.01 14.94
C GLU A 213 -0.11 3.98 14.79
N GLU A 214 0.18 3.53 13.56
CA GLU A 214 1.27 2.58 13.30
C GLU A 214 2.64 3.12 13.77
N VAL A 215 2.89 4.40 13.48
CA VAL A 215 4.16 5.06 13.88
C VAL A 215 4.23 5.26 15.40
N GLN A 216 3.11 5.59 16.04
CA GLN A 216 3.08 5.82 17.49
C GLN A 216 3.18 4.52 18.28
N GLN A 217 2.56 3.42 17.82
CA GLN A 217 2.64 2.12 18.49
C GLN A 217 4.09 1.63 18.60
N ALA A 218 4.84 1.66 17.49
CA ALA A 218 6.24 1.23 17.50
C ALA A 218 7.11 2.02 18.51
N ARG A 219 6.82 3.33 18.66
CA ARG A 219 7.55 4.20 19.61
C ARG A 219 7.14 3.98 21.05
N THR A 220 5.87 3.69 21.28
CA THR A 220 5.37 3.37 22.62
C THR A 220 6.01 2.07 23.10
N GLU A 221 6.11 1.05 22.24
CA GLU A 221 6.78 -0.21 22.57
C GLU A 221 8.25 -0.02 22.96
N GLN A 222 8.98 0.87 22.26
CA GLN A 222 10.38 1.18 22.60
C GLN A 222 10.50 1.88 23.96
N LEU A 223 9.60 2.81 24.27
CA LEU A 223 9.59 3.49 25.56
C LEU A 223 9.26 2.54 26.69
N ASP A 224 8.22 1.70 26.55
CA ASP A 224 7.82 0.69 27.53
C ASP A 224 8.97 -0.28 27.82
N GLN A 225 9.71 -0.71 26.81
CA GLN A 225 10.90 -1.57 26.97
C GLN A 225 12.01 -0.86 27.76
N LEU A 226 12.27 0.42 27.52
CA LEU A 226 13.24 1.19 28.30
C LEU A 226 12.82 1.33 29.76
N GLU A 227 11.54 1.57 30.04
CA GLU A 227 11.00 1.65 31.39
C GLU A 227 11.12 0.32 32.15
N GLU A 228 10.80 -0.80 31.47
CA GLU A 228 10.96 -2.15 32.02
C GLU A 228 12.41 -2.42 32.39
N LEU A 229 13.36 -2.17 31.47
CA LEU A 229 14.78 -2.34 31.71
C LEU A 229 15.30 -1.41 32.82
N ALA A 230 14.77 -0.20 32.94
CA ALA A 230 15.10 0.72 34.04
C ALA A 230 14.57 0.19 35.38
N ALA A 231 13.38 -0.37 35.42
CA ALA A 231 12.79 -0.97 36.61
C ALA A 231 13.55 -2.22 37.09
N GLU A 232 13.95 -3.09 36.15
CA GLU A 232 14.81 -4.24 36.43
C GLU A 232 16.17 -3.82 37.03
N GLY A 233 16.79 -2.80 36.44
CA GLY A 233 18.07 -2.26 36.97
C GLY A 233 17.97 -1.74 38.41
N ARG A 234 16.84 -1.11 38.78
CA ARG A 234 16.59 -0.69 40.16
C ARG A 234 16.51 -1.90 41.13
N GLN A 235 15.83 -2.96 40.73
CA GLN A 235 15.67 -4.18 41.49
C GLN A 235 17.04 -4.90 41.70
N HIS A 236 17.81 -5.00 40.61
CA HIS A 236 19.16 -5.62 40.68
C HIS A 236 20.10 -4.82 41.60
N ARG A 237 20.07 -3.49 41.49
CA ARG A 237 20.86 -2.62 42.38
C ARG A 237 20.51 -2.82 43.87
N GLU A 238 19.21 -2.83 44.18
CA GLU A 238 18.79 -3.07 45.59
C GLU A 238 19.23 -4.43 46.12
N TYR A 239 19.24 -5.45 45.28
CA TYR A 239 19.72 -6.77 45.61
C TYR A 239 21.25 -6.76 45.86
N LEU A 240 22.01 -6.18 44.91
CA LEU A 240 23.48 -6.11 45.03
C LEU A 240 23.94 -5.29 46.25
N GLU A 241 23.21 -4.22 46.59
CA GLU A 241 23.45 -3.48 47.82
C GLU A 241 23.16 -4.30 49.11
N ARG A 242 22.15 -5.16 49.07
CA ARG A 242 21.89 -6.08 50.19
C ARG A 242 23.03 -7.09 50.36
N VAL A 243 23.45 -7.69 49.25
CA VAL A 243 24.59 -8.64 49.25
C VAL A 243 25.83 -7.99 49.79
N ARG A 244 26.17 -6.76 49.38
CA ARG A 244 27.31 -6.01 49.88
C ARG A 244 27.22 -5.78 51.40
N ARG A 245 26.06 -5.37 51.92
CA ARG A 245 25.84 -5.15 53.34
C ARG A 245 25.94 -6.42 54.16
N GLU A 246 25.55 -7.57 53.65
CA GLU A 246 25.69 -8.86 54.31
C GLU A 246 27.15 -9.34 54.31
N LEU A 247 27.83 -9.17 53.17
CA LEU A 247 29.27 -9.52 53.06
C LEU A 247 30.11 -8.73 54.05
N LEU A 248 29.83 -7.45 54.29
CA LEU A 248 30.51 -6.62 55.28
C LEU A 248 30.23 -7.05 56.76
N LYS A 249 29.18 -7.85 57.00
CA LYS A 249 28.80 -8.32 58.33
C LYS A 249 29.30 -9.73 58.62
N SER A 250 29.26 -10.63 57.64
CA SER A 250 29.45 -12.07 57.82
C SER A 250 30.74 -12.61 57.19
N GLU A 251 31.52 -11.79 56.49
CA GLU A 251 32.76 -12.13 55.78
C GLU A 251 32.63 -13.30 54.77
N GLU A 252 31.48 -13.97 54.69
CA GLU A 252 31.22 -15.06 53.72
C GLU A 252 29.75 -15.03 53.23
N LEU A 253 29.58 -15.36 51.96
CA LEU A 253 28.25 -15.59 51.34
C LEU A 253 27.89 -17.07 51.40
N SER A 254 26.63 -17.40 51.69
CA SER A 254 26.12 -18.76 51.57
C SER A 254 26.16 -19.23 50.13
N TRP A 255 26.10 -20.55 49.91
CA TRP A 255 26.07 -21.11 48.58
C TRP A 255 24.85 -20.61 47.76
N GLU A 256 23.69 -20.45 48.39
CA GLU A 256 22.46 -19.91 47.75
C GLU A 256 22.66 -18.47 47.32
N GLN A 257 23.26 -17.62 48.16
CA GLN A 257 23.54 -16.21 47.84
C GLN A 257 24.57 -16.07 46.72
N LYS A 258 25.58 -16.94 46.64
CA LYS A 258 26.56 -16.95 45.54
C LYS A 258 25.87 -17.29 44.22
N LYS A 259 25.00 -18.32 44.23
CA LYS A 259 24.25 -18.72 43.04
C LYS A 259 23.24 -17.63 42.56
N GLU A 260 22.58 -16.96 43.51
CA GLU A 260 21.67 -15.86 43.21
C GLU A 260 22.43 -14.64 42.68
N LEU A 261 23.61 -14.35 43.23
CA LEU A 261 24.51 -13.30 42.72
C LEU A 261 24.96 -13.59 41.30
N GLU A 262 25.42 -14.80 40.98
CA GLU A 262 25.76 -15.21 39.61
C GLU A 262 24.59 -15.01 38.66
N SER A 263 23.39 -15.48 39.02
CA SER A 263 22.18 -15.30 38.19
C SER A 263 21.82 -13.83 38.01
N THR A 264 22.01 -12.98 39.02
CA THR A 264 21.73 -11.54 38.91
C THR A 264 22.74 -10.84 38.01
N LEU A 265 24.02 -11.21 38.08
CA LEU A 265 25.07 -10.68 37.21
C LEU A 265 24.87 -11.09 35.73
N GLU A 266 24.39 -12.31 35.50
CA GLU A 266 24.06 -12.79 34.17
C GLU A 266 22.89 -11.96 33.56
N ARG A 267 21.82 -11.77 34.33
CA ARG A 267 20.69 -10.92 33.91
C ARG A 267 21.11 -9.45 33.70
N GLU A 268 22.00 -8.92 34.53
CA GLU A 268 22.50 -7.56 34.35
C GLU A 268 23.31 -7.41 33.04
N SER A 269 24.07 -8.46 32.68
CA SER A 269 24.76 -8.50 31.38
C SER A 269 23.78 -8.55 30.19
N GLU A 270 22.71 -9.36 30.27
CA GLU A 270 21.67 -9.43 29.27
C GLU A 270 20.93 -8.08 29.13
N ARG A 271 20.62 -7.44 30.28
CA ARG A 271 20.02 -6.12 30.32
C ARG A 271 20.89 -5.04 29.67
N ALA A 272 22.20 -5.05 29.95
CA ALA A 272 23.14 -4.11 29.34
C ALA A 272 23.17 -4.26 27.79
N SER A 273 23.16 -5.51 27.31
CA SER A 273 23.11 -5.78 25.86
C SER A 273 21.80 -5.34 25.23
N ALA A 274 20.65 -5.56 25.87
CA ALA A 274 19.35 -5.12 25.40
C ALA A 274 19.24 -3.59 25.34
N LEU A 275 19.82 -2.87 26.31
CA LEU A 275 19.90 -1.41 26.31
C LEU A 275 20.77 -0.86 25.18
N GLU A 276 21.87 -1.53 24.83
CA GLU A 276 22.74 -1.15 23.71
C GLU A 276 22.02 -1.33 22.36
N GLU A 277 21.26 -2.41 22.20
CA GLU A 277 20.45 -2.67 21.03
C GLU A 277 19.34 -1.60 20.86
N LEU A 278 18.58 -1.34 21.93
CA LEU A 278 17.56 -0.29 21.96
C LEU A 278 18.14 1.12 21.71
N ALA A 279 19.35 1.39 22.23
CA ALA A 279 20.03 2.65 21.98
C ALA A 279 20.30 2.85 20.48
N THR A 280 20.75 1.80 19.80
CA THR A 280 21.01 1.84 18.35
C THR A 280 19.72 2.05 17.55
N GLU A 281 18.65 1.34 17.90
CA GLU A 281 17.34 1.51 17.24
C GLU A 281 16.75 2.92 17.42
N LEU A 282 16.91 3.49 18.61
CA LEU A 282 16.48 4.86 18.89
C LEU A 282 17.31 5.89 18.11
N GLU A 283 18.60 5.69 17.97
CA GLU A 283 19.44 6.57 17.15
C GLU A 283 19.02 6.57 15.69
N GLU A 284 18.75 5.41 15.11
CA GLU A 284 18.19 5.29 13.75
C GLU A 284 16.84 5.99 13.62
N THR A 285 15.98 5.87 14.64
CA THR A 285 14.66 6.55 14.66
C THR A 285 14.81 8.07 14.70
N ILE A 286 15.74 8.60 15.51
CA ILE A 286 16.04 10.03 15.60
C ILE A 286 16.57 10.56 14.26
N GLU A 287 17.51 9.85 13.62
CA GLU A 287 18.02 10.22 12.30
C GLU A 287 16.92 10.30 11.24
N GLN A 288 16.01 9.32 11.23
CA GLN A 288 14.87 9.34 10.31
C GLN A 288 13.92 10.53 10.54
N MET A 289 13.74 10.95 11.78
CA MET A 289 12.92 12.12 12.12
C MET A 289 13.57 13.43 11.66
N GLU A 290 14.88 13.57 11.85
CA GLU A 290 15.66 14.72 11.39
C GLU A 290 15.65 14.82 9.85
N GLU A 291 15.85 13.72 9.14
CA GLU A 291 15.83 13.66 7.68
C GLU A 291 14.47 14.06 7.10
N LYS A 292 13.38 13.65 7.74
CA LYS A 292 12.02 13.98 7.30
C LYS A 292 11.60 15.41 7.62
N GLY A 293 12.38 16.14 8.44
CA GLY A 293 12.07 17.50 8.88
C GLY A 293 10.79 17.57 9.71
N THR A 294 10.41 16.49 10.36
CA THR A 294 9.21 16.40 11.20
C THR A 294 9.58 16.79 12.63
N GLY A 295 9.29 18.01 13.04
CA GLY A 295 9.48 18.45 14.42
C GLY A 295 9.63 19.96 14.56
N THR A 296 9.33 20.46 15.77
CA THR A 296 9.59 21.84 16.18
C THR A 296 11.08 21.99 16.53
N ASP A 297 11.60 23.22 16.52
CA ASP A 297 12.98 23.51 16.94
C ASP A 297 13.26 22.96 18.36
N GLN A 298 12.29 23.02 19.26
CA GLN A 298 12.40 22.47 20.61
C GLN A 298 12.48 20.95 20.64
N MET A 299 11.74 20.27 19.75
CA MET A 299 11.79 18.82 19.62
C MET A 299 13.17 18.36 19.13
N LEU A 300 13.76 19.07 18.15
CA LEU A 300 15.09 18.80 17.65
C LEU A 300 16.14 18.96 18.75
N GLU A 301 16.05 20.01 19.58
CA GLU A 301 16.96 20.21 20.72
C GLU A 301 16.84 19.05 21.75
N LYS A 302 15.62 18.57 22.03
CA LYS A 302 15.42 17.41 22.90
C LYS A 302 16.00 16.13 22.31
N LEU A 303 15.83 15.90 21.00
CA LEU A 303 16.39 14.76 20.29
C LEU A 303 17.91 14.76 20.28
N GLU A 304 18.56 15.92 20.08
CA GLU A 304 20.00 16.06 20.22
C GLU A 304 20.46 15.72 21.66
N ARG A 305 19.68 16.16 22.66
CA ARG A 305 20.00 15.87 24.07
C ARG A 305 19.81 14.37 24.39
N ILE A 306 18.80 13.74 23.84
CA ILE A 306 18.60 12.28 23.94
C ILE A 306 19.79 11.57 23.32
N ARG A 307 20.24 11.97 22.12
CA ARG A 307 21.40 11.37 21.45
C ARG A 307 22.69 11.48 22.32
N GLU A 308 22.94 12.64 22.93
CA GLU A 308 24.06 12.81 23.87
C GLU A 308 23.95 11.83 25.05
N LEU A 309 22.79 11.77 25.71
CA LEU A 309 22.57 10.90 26.85
C LEU A 309 22.68 9.42 26.47
N MET A 310 22.23 9.05 25.28
CA MET A 310 22.30 7.67 24.77
C MET A 310 23.72 7.25 24.41
N GLY A 311 24.53 8.16 23.82
CA GLY A 311 25.96 7.90 23.61
C GLY A 311 26.71 7.61 24.91
N ASP A 312 26.20 8.11 26.03
CA ASP A 312 26.69 7.84 27.36
C ASP A 312 26.08 6.61 28.08
N ILE A 313 25.04 5.99 27.48
CA ILE A 313 24.35 4.81 28.06
C ILE A 313 25.21 3.54 27.92
N ALA A 314 25.81 3.30 26.76
CA ALA A 314 26.69 2.17 26.51
C ALA A 314 28.12 2.43 27.04
N THR A 315 28.25 2.88 28.30
CA THR A 315 29.57 3.23 28.83
C THR A 315 30.45 2.00 28.93
N PRO A 316 31.68 2.06 28.36
CA PRO A 316 32.71 1.03 28.60
C PRO A 316 32.99 0.83 30.05
N GLU A 317 32.69 1.82 30.90
CA GLU A 317 32.90 1.80 32.35
C GLU A 317 31.94 0.85 33.05
N LEU A 318 30.64 0.88 32.74
CA LEU A 318 29.67 -0.06 33.33
C LEU A 318 29.97 -1.51 32.93
N GLN A 319 30.32 -1.74 31.65
CA GLN A 319 30.70 -3.07 31.15
C GLN A 319 31.99 -3.57 31.83
N ARG A 320 32.99 -2.69 32.07
CA ARG A 320 34.21 -3.04 32.83
C ARG A 320 33.88 -3.35 34.27
N ALA A 321 33.10 -2.49 34.95
CA ALA A 321 32.69 -2.71 36.33
C ALA A 321 31.90 -4.02 36.50
N LEU A 322 31.05 -4.36 35.55
CA LEU A 322 30.33 -5.65 35.52
C LEU A 322 31.30 -6.82 35.36
N THR A 323 32.26 -6.71 34.46
CA THR A 323 33.27 -7.73 34.21
C THR A 323 34.17 -7.92 35.46
N GLU A 324 34.60 -6.83 36.09
CA GLU A 324 35.38 -6.85 37.34
C GLU A 324 34.57 -7.48 38.48
N LEU A 325 33.28 -7.16 38.59
CA LEU A 325 32.40 -7.76 39.58
C LEU A 325 32.18 -9.26 39.34
N GLN A 326 32.01 -9.69 38.08
CA GLN A 326 31.93 -11.11 37.73
C GLN A 326 33.22 -11.87 38.08
N GLN A 327 34.39 -11.26 37.87
CA GLN A 327 35.66 -11.84 38.27
C GLN A 327 35.82 -11.91 39.80
N ALA A 328 35.48 -10.83 40.52
CA ALA A 328 35.51 -10.80 41.97
C ALA A 328 34.52 -11.78 42.61
N ALA A 329 33.38 -12.07 41.98
CA ALA A 329 32.42 -13.07 42.46
C ALA A 329 32.99 -14.51 42.42
N GLN A 330 33.99 -14.77 41.57
CA GLN A 330 34.70 -16.04 41.49
C GLN A 330 35.93 -16.10 42.38
N ASP A 331 36.39 -14.96 42.91
CA ASP A 331 37.53 -14.89 43.82
C ASP A 331 37.08 -15.28 45.25
N PRO A 332 37.90 -16.04 46.01
CA PRO A 332 37.61 -16.36 47.41
C PRO A 332 37.78 -15.17 48.39
N ASP A 333 38.29 -14.02 47.92
CA ASP A 333 38.51 -12.83 48.77
C ASP A 333 37.20 -12.00 48.95
N PRO A 334 36.58 -12.01 50.16
CA PRO A 334 35.36 -11.25 50.40
C PRO A 334 35.52 -9.73 50.26
N GLN A 335 36.74 -9.23 50.53
CA GLN A 335 37.02 -7.79 50.45
C GLN A 335 37.04 -7.31 49.00
N ALA A 336 37.66 -8.07 48.11
CA ALA A 336 37.69 -7.79 46.68
C ALA A 336 36.29 -7.76 46.08
N LEU A 337 35.42 -8.70 46.49
CA LEU A 337 34.01 -8.70 46.06
C LEU A 337 33.21 -7.51 46.62
N ALA A 338 33.44 -7.12 47.86
CA ALA A 338 32.77 -5.97 48.47
C ALA A 338 33.17 -4.65 47.81
N ASP A 339 34.44 -4.49 47.42
CA ASP A 339 34.95 -3.31 46.72
C ASP A 339 34.43 -3.25 45.27
N ALA A 340 34.40 -4.37 44.56
CA ALA A 340 33.82 -4.47 43.21
C ALA A 340 32.30 -4.18 43.20
N LEU A 341 31.54 -4.70 44.18
CA LEU A 341 30.11 -4.38 44.38
C LEU A 341 29.90 -2.90 44.66
N LYS A 342 30.80 -2.26 45.43
CA LYS A 342 30.70 -0.82 45.70
C LYS A 342 30.88 -0.02 44.41
N GLN A 343 31.95 -0.29 43.66
CA GLN A 343 32.23 0.41 42.38
C GLN A 343 31.10 0.22 41.37
N PHE A 344 30.67 -1.02 41.19
CA PHE A 344 29.57 -1.33 40.29
C PHE A 344 28.26 -0.57 40.65
N ASN A 345 27.90 -0.53 41.94
CA ASN A 345 26.72 0.18 42.40
C ASN A 345 26.80 1.71 42.16
N GLU A 346 28.01 2.31 42.33
CA GLU A 346 28.24 3.74 42.04
C GLU A 346 28.08 4.05 40.54
N ASP A 347 28.68 3.22 39.68
CA ASP A 347 28.58 3.36 38.21
C ASP A 347 27.17 3.08 37.71
N GLN A 348 26.50 2.06 38.26
CA GLN A 348 25.10 1.73 37.94
C GLN A 348 24.14 2.84 38.38
N GLN A 349 24.40 3.53 39.50
CA GLN A 349 23.56 4.65 39.92
C GLN A 349 23.66 5.82 38.92
N ALA A 350 24.84 6.20 38.51
CA ALA A 350 25.04 7.26 37.54
C ALA A 350 24.44 6.92 36.19
N PHE A 351 24.53 5.65 35.80
CA PHE A 351 23.86 5.12 34.59
C PHE A 351 22.33 5.19 34.71
N GLN A 352 21.77 4.71 35.83
CA GLN A 352 20.32 4.73 36.07
C GLN A 352 19.71 6.15 36.01
N GLU A 353 20.41 7.12 36.63
CA GLU A 353 19.99 8.54 36.58
C GLU A 353 19.98 9.10 35.14
N ARG A 354 20.95 8.68 34.32
CA ARG A 354 20.97 9.07 32.88
C ARG A 354 19.83 8.42 32.10
N LEU A 355 19.59 7.13 32.29
CA LEU A 355 18.51 6.39 31.66
C LEU A 355 17.16 6.99 32.01
N GLU A 356 16.90 7.31 33.29
CA GLU A 356 15.64 7.96 33.70
C GLU A 356 15.45 9.34 33.09
N ARG A 357 16.53 10.12 32.92
CA ARG A 357 16.45 11.40 32.18
C ARG A 357 16.15 11.21 30.69
N THR A 358 16.74 10.17 30.07
CA THR A 358 16.48 9.84 28.67
C THR A 358 15.02 9.45 28.50
N ILE A 359 14.48 8.59 29.37
CA ILE A 359 13.06 8.19 29.37
C ILE A 359 12.17 9.43 29.48
N ALA A 360 12.42 10.30 30.45
CA ALA A 360 11.62 11.51 30.64
C ALA A 360 11.65 12.46 29.42
N LEU A 361 12.78 12.57 28.73
CA LEU A 361 12.88 13.36 27.49
C LEU A 361 12.13 12.68 26.32
N LEU A 362 12.23 11.35 26.21
CA LEU A 362 11.47 10.60 25.18
C LEU A 362 9.97 10.72 25.39
N GLU A 363 9.48 10.63 26.63
CA GLU A 363 8.08 10.87 26.97
C GLU A 363 7.62 12.27 26.57
N GLN A 364 8.45 13.30 26.81
CA GLN A 364 8.15 14.66 26.40
C GLN A 364 8.05 14.80 24.88
N VAL A 365 9.02 14.24 24.13
CA VAL A 365 9.02 14.23 22.66
C VAL A 365 7.80 13.48 22.13
N GLN A 366 7.46 12.33 22.71
CA GLN A 366 6.29 11.55 22.33
C GLN A 366 4.98 12.34 22.56
N ASN A 367 4.84 13.00 23.70
CA ASN A 367 3.68 13.82 24.02
C ASN A 367 3.57 15.03 23.08
N GLU A 368 4.69 15.66 22.71
CA GLU A 368 4.71 16.72 21.69
C GLU A 368 4.22 16.24 20.33
N GLN A 369 4.68 15.07 19.91
CA GLN A 369 4.24 14.44 18.65
C GLN A 369 2.76 14.05 18.68
N LYS A 370 2.30 13.44 19.78
CA LYS A 370 0.88 13.12 19.96
C LYS A 370 0.03 14.39 19.89
N LEU A 371 0.46 15.48 20.53
CA LEU A 371 -0.23 16.77 20.47
C LEU A 371 -0.29 17.34 19.06
N GLN A 372 0.81 17.27 18.32
CA GLN A 372 0.84 17.69 16.92
C GLN A 372 -0.12 16.83 16.07
N ALA A 373 -0.11 15.52 16.25
CA ALA A 373 -0.97 14.60 15.51
C ALA A 373 -2.47 14.90 15.76
N VAL A 374 -2.90 15.12 17.00
CA VAL A 374 -4.31 15.44 17.30
C VAL A 374 -4.72 16.82 16.74
N VAL A 375 -3.80 17.78 16.70
CA VAL A 375 -4.04 19.09 16.05
C VAL A 375 -4.26 18.92 14.54
N GLU A 376 -3.39 18.18 13.86
CA GLU A 376 -3.50 17.92 12.43
C GLU A 376 -4.76 17.12 12.09
N GLN A 377 -5.07 16.09 12.88
CA GLN A 377 -6.31 15.30 12.75
C GLN A 377 -7.56 16.14 12.92
N SER A 378 -7.59 17.00 13.94
CA SER A 378 -8.73 17.89 14.17
C SER A 378 -8.99 18.85 12.99
N ALA A 379 -7.90 19.39 12.41
CA ALA A 379 -7.98 20.26 11.25
C ALA A 379 -8.46 19.50 10.00
N GLU A 380 -8.09 18.24 9.84
CA GLU A 380 -8.60 17.39 8.77
C GLU A 380 -10.08 17.06 8.95
N LEU A 381 -10.51 16.67 10.15
CA LEU A 381 -11.92 16.41 10.42
C LEU A 381 -12.80 17.62 10.08
N ALA A 382 -12.36 18.82 10.46
CA ALA A 382 -13.05 20.06 10.11
C ALA A 382 -13.14 20.28 8.59
N ARG A 383 -12.04 20.06 7.85
CA ARG A 383 -12.01 20.17 6.37
C ARG A 383 -12.91 19.14 5.71
N ARG A 384 -12.90 17.88 6.18
CA ARG A 384 -13.75 16.80 5.64
C ARG A 384 -15.21 17.12 5.84
N GLN A 385 -15.59 17.64 7.02
CA GLN A 385 -16.98 18.06 7.26
C GLN A 385 -17.41 19.20 6.35
N ALA A 386 -16.56 20.21 6.16
CA ALA A 386 -16.81 21.30 5.21
C ALA A 386 -17.03 20.78 3.78
N GLN A 387 -16.19 19.85 3.33
CA GLN A 387 -16.34 19.25 2.00
C GLN A 387 -17.66 18.47 1.85
N ILE A 388 -18.03 17.66 2.83
CA ILE A 388 -19.33 16.94 2.81
C ILE A 388 -20.49 17.95 2.73
N ASN A 389 -20.40 19.06 3.46
CA ASN A 389 -21.42 20.12 3.42
C ASN A 389 -21.51 20.80 2.05
N ASP A 390 -20.37 21.11 1.41
CA ASP A 390 -20.30 21.67 0.08
C ASP A 390 -20.92 20.73 -0.98
N GLU A 391 -20.63 19.42 -0.90
CA GLU A 391 -21.22 18.40 -1.77
C GLU A 391 -22.76 18.31 -1.58
N LEU A 392 -23.23 18.41 -0.33
CA LEU A 392 -24.68 18.46 -0.03
C LEU A 392 -25.33 19.74 -0.57
N ASP A 393 -24.66 20.88 -0.49
CA ASP A 393 -25.15 22.15 -1.03
C ASP A 393 -25.26 22.11 -2.57
N GLN A 394 -24.38 21.35 -3.23
CA GLN A 394 -24.45 21.06 -4.67
C GLN A 394 -25.51 20.01 -5.03
N GLY A 395 -26.26 19.50 -4.06
CA GLY A 395 -27.31 18.50 -4.27
C GLY A 395 -26.83 17.06 -4.31
N GLN A 396 -25.57 16.80 -3.98
CA GLN A 396 -24.99 15.46 -3.92
C GLN A 396 -25.28 14.86 -2.54
N SER A 397 -26.28 14.02 -2.41
CA SER A 397 -26.60 13.31 -1.16
C SER A 397 -26.76 11.82 -1.43
N GLY A 398 -25.65 11.18 -1.80
CA GLY A 398 -25.60 9.79 -2.18
C GLY A 398 -25.02 8.86 -1.08
N LEU A 399 -24.81 7.60 -1.45
CA LEU A 399 -24.21 6.61 -0.57
C LEU A 399 -22.79 7.02 -0.15
N ARG A 400 -22.05 7.69 -1.03
CA ARG A 400 -20.70 8.18 -0.78
C ARG A 400 -20.66 9.14 0.41
N GLN A 401 -21.48 10.19 0.41
CA GLN A 401 -21.55 11.19 1.48
C GLN A 401 -21.96 10.55 2.82
N GLN A 402 -22.87 9.56 2.79
CA GLN A 402 -23.26 8.82 3.99
C GLN A 402 -22.10 7.97 4.55
N GLN A 403 -21.29 7.38 3.69
CA GLN A 403 -20.11 6.62 4.09
C GLN A 403 -19.02 7.54 4.66
N GLN A 404 -18.77 8.66 4.00
CA GLN A 404 -17.79 9.67 4.42
C GLN A 404 -18.16 10.26 5.80
N GLU A 405 -19.42 10.61 6.03
CA GLU A 405 -19.88 11.08 7.33
C GLU A 405 -19.80 9.99 8.41
N GLY A 406 -20.04 8.73 8.03
CA GLY A 406 -19.87 7.58 8.92
C GLY A 406 -18.41 7.32 9.31
N SER A 407 -17.47 7.53 8.39
CA SER A 407 -16.03 7.48 8.66
C SER A 407 -15.62 8.66 9.55
N LEU A 408 -16.02 9.87 9.20
CA LEU A 408 -15.74 11.08 9.95
C LEU A 408 -16.18 10.97 11.41
N LYS A 409 -17.35 10.36 11.64
CA LYS A 409 -17.85 10.07 13.00
C LYS A 409 -16.87 9.17 13.78
N ARG A 410 -16.41 8.07 13.19
CA ARG A 410 -15.47 7.15 13.87
C ARG A 410 -14.16 7.85 14.20
N ASP A 411 -13.64 8.62 13.26
CA ASP A 411 -12.38 9.35 13.44
C ASP A 411 -12.55 10.46 14.51
N THR A 412 -13.73 11.07 14.62
CA THR A 412 -14.05 12.03 15.69
C THR A 412 -14.12 11.36 17.05
N GLU A 413 -14.73 10.16 17.16
CA GLU A 413 -14.77 9.38 18.40
C GLU A 413 -13.34 9.02 18.86
N ARG A 414 -12.50 8.55 17.95
CA ARG A 414 -11.09 8.22 18.24
C ARG A 414 -10.27 9.44 18.66
N LEU A 415 -10.50 10.60 18.02
CA LEU A 415 -9.82 11.83 18.42
C LEU A 415 -10.19 12.21 19.88
N GLY A 416 -11.45 12.00 20.30
CA GLY A 416 -11.87 12.21 21.69
C GLY A 416 -11.12 11.31 22.67
N GLU A 417 -11.00 10.01 22.34
CA GLU A 417 -10.25 9.04 23.15
C GLU A 417 -8.75 9.42 23.23
N GLN A 418 -8.14 9.84 22.12
CA GLN A 418 -6.74 10.29 22.10
C GLN A 418 -6.50 11.55 22.92
N LEU A 419 -7.44 12.51 22.92
CA LEU A 419 -7.33 13.73 23.72
C LEU A 419 -7.39 13.41 25.23
N GLU A 420 -8.23 12.46 25.64
CA GLU A 420 -8.32 12.02 27.03
C GLU A 420 -7.02 11.32 27.45
N GLU A 421 -6.53 10.35 26.66
CA GLU A 421 -5.28 9.63 26.90
C GLU A 421 -4.06 10.56 26.94
N LEU A 422 -3.99 11.51 26.01
CA LEU A 422 -2.92 12.50 25.99
C LEU A 422 -2.99 13.45 27.19
N GLY A 423 -4.20 13.85 27.61
CA GLY A 423 -4.43 14.62 28.82
C GLY A 423 -3.91 13.89 30.07
N GLU A 424 -4.21 12.59 30.19
CA GLU A 424 -3.71 11.76 31.29
C GLU A 424 -2.17 11.64 31.28
N SER A 425 -1.56 11.37 30.12
CA SER A 425 -0.12 11.21 30.02
C SER A 425 0.65 12.51 30.31
N MET A 426 0.06 13.66 30.00
CA MET A 426 0.68 14.98 30.25
C MET A 426 0.46 15.50 31.68
N GLN A 427 -0.35 14.84 32.50
CA GLN A 427 -0.72 15.35 33.81
C GLN A 427 0.48 15.57 34.75
N ASN A 428 1.49 14.71 34.66
CA ASN A 428 2.70 14.82 35.46
C ASN A 428 3.74 15.79 34.89
N HIS A 429 3.64 16.15 33.58
CA HIS A 429 4.63 16.96 32.88
C HIS A 429 4.16 18.39 32.65
N ASN A 430 2.87 18.60 32.36
CA ASN A 430 2.26 19.90 32.14
C ASN A 430 0.76 19.87 32.52
N GLU A 431 0.47 20.11 33.80
CA GLU A 431 -0.89 20.06 34.34
C GLU A 431 -1.85 21.02 33.63
N GLN A 432 -1.39 22.18 33.18
CA GLN A 432 -2.21 23.14 32.45
C GLN A 432 -2.66 22.60 31.09
N THR A 433 -1.72 22.08 30.29
CA THR A 433 -2.02 21.48 28.98
C THR A 433 -2.89 20.25 29.14
N ALA A 434 -2.61 19.39 30.13
CA ALA A 434 -3.40 18.23 30.45
C ALA A 434 -4.87 18.59 30.73
N ALA A 435 -5.12 19.58 31.59
CA ALA A 435 -6.48 20.05 31.93
C ALA A 435 -7.18 20.63 30.68
N GLN A 436 -6.48 21.36 29.83
CA GLN A 436 -7.04 21.91 28.59
C GLN A 436 -7.44 20.80 27.60
N LEU A 437 -6.62 19.76 27.44
CA LEU A 437 -6.92 18.62 26.55
C LEU A 437 -8.11 17.81 27.05
N SER A 438 -8.14 17.48 28.35
CA SER A 438 -9.29 16.79 28.96
C SER A 438 -10.58 17.59 28.82
N ALA A 439 -10.52 18.93 28.97
CA ALA A 439 -11.68 19.79 28.76
C ALA A 439 -12.18 19.76 27.28
N GLN A 440 -11.27 19.62 26.28
CA GLN A 440 -11.69 19.46 24.90
C GLN A 440 -12.34 18.09 24.65
N ALA A 441 -11.80 17.00 25.23
CA ALA A 441 -12.41 15.67 25.16
C ALA A 441 -13.83 15.67 25.75
N GLU A 442 -14.01 16.24 26.96
CA GLU A 442 -15.31 16.38 27.61
C GLU A 442 -16.30 17.27 26.81
N ALA A 443 -15.79 18.33 26.16
CA ALA A 443 -16.60 19.17 25.27
C ALA A 443 -17.08 18.43 24.03
N MET A 444 -16.29 17.53 23.47
CA MET A 444 -16.67 16.68 22.33
C MET A 444 -17.79 15.70 22.72
N GLU A 445 -17.70 15.10 23.91
CA GLU A 445 -18.68 14.17 24.41
C GLU A 445 -19.98 14.89 24.75
N SER A 446 -19.91 15.98 25.56
CA SER A 446 -21.06 16.77 25.98
C SER A 446 -21.77 17.51 24.84
N GLY A 447 -21.01 17.87 23.77
CA GLY A 447 -21.53 18.46 22.54
C GLY A 447 -22.27 17.46 21.63
N GLU A 448 -22.31 16.18 22.02
CA GLU A 448 -22.93 15.09 21.26
C GLU A 448 -22.50 15.03 19.79
N LEU A 449 -21.23 15.34 19.47
CA LEU A 449 -20.75 15.42 18.10
C LEU A 449 -21.05 14.14 17.33
N SER A 450 -20.67 12.98 17.88
CA SER A 450 -20.93 11.67 17.27
C SER A 450 -22.42 11.36 17.11
N GLY A 451 -23.24 11.78 18.06
CA GLY A 451 -24.71 11.65 18.00
C GLY A 451 -25.30 12.48 16.87
N ARG A 452 -24.81 13.71 16.68
CA ARG A 452 -25.22 14.62 15.61
C ARG A 452 -24.76 14.15 14.23
N MET A 453 -23.56 13.61 14.11
CA MET A 453 -23.07 12.98 12.88
C MET A 453 -23.92 11.76 12.49
N ARG A 454 -24.26 10.91 13.45
CA ARG A 454 -25.18 9.78 13.23
C ARG A 454 -26.55 10.26 12.75
N LYS A 455 -27.07 11.35 13.34
CA LYS A 455 -28.33 11.96 12.92
C LYS A 455 -28.24 12.51 11.50
N MET A 456 -27.14 13.15 11.12
CA MET A 456 -26.91 13.66 9.77
C MET A 456 -26.94 12.53 8.73
N VAL A 457 -26.30 11.38 9.00
CA VAL A 457 -26.38 10.17 8.14
C VAL A 457 -27.84 9.69 7.99
N GLN A 458 -28.63 9.68 9.08
CA GLN A 458 -30.04 9.30 9.03
C GLN A 458 -30.87 10.29 8.19
N GLU A 459 -30.61 11.58 8.33
CA GLU A 459 -31.28 12.64 7.57
C GLU A 459 -30.96 12.53 6.06
N MET A 460 -29.70 12.23 5.70
CA MET A 460 -29.30 11.93 4.33
C MET A 460 -30.00 10.68 3.77
N ARG A 461 -30.07 9.60 4.54
CA ARG A 461 -30.79 8.36 4.16
C ARG A 461 -32.28 8.60 3.92
N ALA A 462 -32.89 9.45 4.75
CA ALA A 462 -34.29 9.85 4.63
C ALA A 462 -34.53 10.88 3.52
N LYS A 463 -33.48 11.28 2.78
CA LYS A 463 -33.52 12.36 1.76
C LYS A 463 -34.02 13.72 2.31
N ALA A 464 -33.85 13.93 3.60
CA ALA A 464 -34.17 15.19 4.30
C ALA A 464 -32.99 16.18 4.20
N ASN A 465 -32.58 16.51 2.96
CA ASN A 465 -31.37 17.24 2.67
C ASN A 465 -31.26 18.60 3.38
N ASP A 466 -32.34 19.34 3.56
CA ASP A 466 -32.32 20.62 4.28
C ASP A 466 -31.98 20.45 5.77
N LYS A 467 -32.42 19.35 6.40
CA LYS A 467 -32.07 19.03 7.78
C LYS A 467 -30.62 18.59 7.87
N ALA A 468 -30.17 17.70 6.96
CA ALA A 468 -28.80 17.26 6.92
C ALA A 468 -27.83 18.44 6.74
N ARG A 469 -28.11 19.39 5.85
CA ARG A 469 -27.33 20.64 5.69
C ARG A 469 -27.26 21.46 6.98
N LYS A 470 -28.40 21.62 7.67
CA LYS A 470 -28.39 22.37 8.93
C LYS A 470 -27.58 21.69 10.01
N THR A 471 -27.70 20.36 10.13
CA THR A 471 -26.91 19.56 11.08
C THR A 471 -25.43 19.62 10.73
N GLY A 472 -25.08 19.48 9.44
CA GLY A 472 -23.69 19.52 8.94
C GLY A 472 -23.00 20.86 9.19
N ARG A 473 -23.66 21.99 8.94
CA ARG A 473 -23.08 23.31 9.21
C ARG A 473 -22.79 23.52 10.71
N GLY A 474 -23.67 23.02 11.59
CA GLY A 474 -23.39 23.07 13.02
C GLY A 474 -22.21 22.17 13.43
N LEU A 475 -22.04 21.01 12.79
CA LEU A 475 -20.88 20.13 13.01
C LEU A 475 -19.58 20.78 12.51
N GLU A 476 -19.60 21.40 11.33
CA GLU A 476 -18.46 22.15 10.77
C GLU A 476 -18.00 23.27 11.71
N GLU A 477 -18.93 24.05 12.27
CA GLU A 477 -18.61 25.10 13.23
C GLU A 477 -17.98 24.56 14.51
N ASP A 478 -18.49 23.43 15.05
CA ASP A 478 -17.97 22.82 16.26
C ASP A 478 -16.60 22.18 16.05
N LEU A 479 -16.39 21.44 14.95
CA LEU A 479 -15.09 20.88 14.59
C LEU A 479 -14.06 21.99 14.28
N GLY A 480 -14.50 23.07 13.63
CA GLY A 480 -13.64 24.24 13.41
C GLY A 480 -13.18 24.90 14.70
N ARG A 481 -14.08 25.02 15.69
CA ARG A 481 -13.73 25.52 17.03
C ARG A 481 -12.79 24.58 17.77
N LEU A 482 -13.03 23.27 17.72
CA LEU A 482 -12.15 22.27 18.31
C LEU A 482 -10.73 22.39 17.74
N SER A 483 -10.61 22.44 16.41
CA SER A 483 -9.31 22.58 15.74
C SER A 483 -8.59 23.87 16.14
N ALA A 484 -9.29 25.00 16.20
CA ALA A 484 -8.71 26.27 16.65
C ALA A 484 -8.24 26.24 18.12
N ASN A 485 -9.02 25.62 19.01
CA ASN A 485 -8.65 25.46 20.41
C ASN A 485 -7.40 24.57 20.56
N LEU A 486 -7.32 23.45 19.83
CA LEU A 486 -6.16 22.55 19.89
C LEU A 486 -4.89 23.22 19.32
N GLN A 487 -5.01 24.02 18.26
CA GLN A 487 -3.90 24.82 17.75
C GLN A 487 -3.41 25.85 18.79
N GLN A 488 -4.33 26.48 19.52
CA GLN A 488 -3.96 27.38 20.60
C GLN A 488 -3.25 26.66 21.75
N ILE A 489 -3.74 25.48 22.16
CA ILE A 489 -3.12 24.64 23.19
C ILE A 489 -1.70 24.26 22.77
N GLN A 490 -1.50 23.86 21.51
CA GLN A 490 -0.18 23.55 20.97
C GLN A 490 0.77 24.76 21.01
N ALA A 491 0.28 25.94 20.62
CA ALA A 491 1.08 27.16 20.65
C ALA A 491 1.46 27.60 22.08
N GLU A 492 0.55 27.43 23.05
CA GLU A 492 0.81 27.68 24.46
C GLU A 492 1.83 26.70 25.02
N PHE A 493 1.69 25.40 24.70
CA PHE A 493 2.63 24.36 25.09
C PHE A 493 4.03 24.61 24.53
N ALA A 494 4.16 24.98 23.25
CA ALA A 494 5.44 25.31 22.64
C ALA A 494 6.11 26.56 23.22
N SER A 495 5.40 27.40 23.96
CA SER A 495 5.93 28.60 24.62
C SER A 495 6.26 28.43 26.11
N SER A 496 5.88 27.29 26.69
CA SER A 496 6.10 26.94 28.10
C SER A 496 7.39 26.16 28.33
#